data_1ecb76aa7d230c5fd5cfc8af52cabc89
#
_entry.id   1ecb76aa7d230c5fd5cfc8af52cabc89
#
_cell.length_a   1.000
_cell.length_b   1.000
_cell.length_c   1.000
_cell.angle_alpha   90.00
_cell.angle_beta   90.00
_cell.angle_gamma   90.00
#
_symmetry.space_group_name_H-M   'P 1'
#
loop_
_entity.id
_entity.type
_entity.pdbx_description
1 polymer ?
#
loop_
_entity_poly.entity_id
_entity_poly.type
_entity_poly.pdbx_seq_one_letter_code
_entity_poly.pdbx_strand_id
1 'polypeptide(L)'
;MVALTEIKEYLRIPFDDEDTFIQAIIDAGYIYLENAVEYYHELYESNNSFSNLADFWVKTQWCPTAFDNREGMLAGNVQLSYTARSIITQLQLYTYKEGGE
;
A
#
# COMPACT_ATOMS: atom_id res chain seq x y z
N MET A 1 -0.41 -2.87 9.63
CA MET A 1 -0.32 -1.80 8.61
C MET A 1 0.92 -0.96 8.89
N VAL A 2 1.50 -0.37 7.86
CA VAL A 2 2.69 0.47 8.08
C VAL A 2 2.32 1.72 8.86
N ALA A 3 3.22 2.12 9.76
CA ALA A 3 3.02 3.31 10.59
C ALA A 3 3.58 4.55 9.89
N LEU A 4 3.04 5.72 10.22
CA LEU A 4 3.52 6.99 9.72
C LEU A 4 5.04 7.15 9.96
N THR A 5 5.49 6.80 11.15
CA THR A 5 6.92 6.89 11.50
C THR A 5 7.80 6.02 10.62
N GLU A 6 7.34 4.81 10.27
CA GLU A 6 8.06 3.93 9.36
C GLU A 6 8.26 4.57 7.98
N ILE A 7 7.21 5.19 7.46
CA ILE A 7 7.26 5.82 6.14
C ILE A 7 8.17 7.05 6.18
N LYS A 8 8.08 7.85 7.23
CA LYS A 8 8.96 9.01 7.38
C LYS A 8 10.43 8.60 7.44
N GLU A 9 10.74 7.54 8.16
CA GLU A 9 12.11 7.01 8.23
C GLU A 9 12.57 6.51 6.87
N TYR A 10 11.72 5.75 6.19
CA TYR A 10 12.05 5.19 4.87
C TYR A 10 12.30 6.29 3.84
N LEU A 11 11.47 7.35 3.85
CA LEU A 11 11.60 8.47 2.92
C LEU A 11 12.57 9.55 3.42
N ARG A 12 13.12 9.37 4.63
CA ARG A 12 14.06 10.30 5.26
C ARG A 12 13.47 11.71 5.42
N ILE A 13 12.27 11.75 5.96
CA ILE A 13 11.55 13.00 6.21
C ILE A 13 11.65 13.33 7.71
N PRO A 14 12.47 14.30 8.12
CA PRO A 14 12.63 14.62 9.54
C PRO A 14 11.60 15.62 10.06
N PHE A 15 10.77 16.20 9.19
CA PHE A 15 9.81 17.24 9.53
C PHE A 15 8.44 16.67 9.79
N ASP A 16 7.60 17.39 10.52
CA ASP A 16 6.23 17.02 10.82
C ASP A 16 5.20 17.78 9.97
N ASP A 17 5.66 18.69 9.12
CA ASP A 17 4.80 19.58 8.35
C ASP A 17 3.85 18.85 7.41
N GLU A 18 4.23 17.66 6.97
CA GLU A 18 3.48 16.91 5.98
C GLU A 18 2.88 15.61 6.53
N ASP A 19 2.84 15.45 7.86
CA ASP A 19 2.36 14.22 8.47
C ASP A 19 0.94 13.86 8.03
N THR A 20 0.04 14.83 7.97
CA THR A 20 -1.34 14.60 7.52
C THR A 20 -1.38 14.14 6.08
N PHE A 21 -0.57 14.73 5.22
CA PHE A 21 -0.50 14.34 3.81
C PHE A 21 0.09 12.93 3.66
N ILE A 22 1.15 12.64 4.40
CA ILE A 22 1.78 11.31 4.35
C ILE A 22 0.82 10.24 4.85
N GLN A 23 0.08 10.52 5.92
CA GLN A 23 -0.93 9.56 6.41
C GLN A 23 -2.03 9.33 5.37
N ALA A 24 -2.45 10.37 4.68
CA ALA A 24 -3.43 10.25 3.59
C ALA A 24 -2.90 9.38 2.45
N ILE A 25 -1.62 9.50 2.12
CA ILE A 25 -0.97 8.65 1.12
C ILE A 25 -0.98 7.18 1.55
N ILE A 26 -0.63 6.91 2.79
CA ILE A 26 -0.64 5.55 3.34
C ILE A 26 -2.04 4.95 3.24
N ASP A 27 -3.04 5.69 3.69
CA ASP A 27 -4.43 5.23 3.67
C ASP A 27 -4.90 4.95 2.24
N ALA A 28 -4.56 5.82 1.30
CA ALA A 28 -4.91 5.64 -0.11
C ALA A 28 -4.28 4.39 -0.71
N GLY A 29 -3.06 4.05 -0.28
CA GLY A 29 -2.40 2.82 -0.74
C GLY A 29 -3.15 1.57 -0.32
N TYR A 30 -3.60 1.52 0.93
CA TYR A 30 -4.39 0.39 1.41
C TYR A 30 -5.77 0.32 0.76
N ILE A 31 -6.39 1.47 0.51
CA ILE A 31 -7.66 1.51 -0.23
C ILE A 31 -7.46 0.97 -1.66
N TYR A 32 -6.36 1.33 -2.30
CA TYR A 32 -6.04 0.81 -3.63
C TYR A 32 -5.94 -0.71 -3.61
N LEU A 33 -5.23 -1.28 -2.63
CA LEU A 33 -5.10 -2.74 -2.51
C LEU A 33 -6.44 -3.40 -2.19
N GLU A 34 -7.24 -2.78 -1.33
CA GLU A 34 -8.56 -3.29 -0.99
C GLU A 34 -9.45 -3.41 -2.23
N ASN A 35 -9.36 -2.45 -3.14
CA ASN A 35 -10.13 -2.46 -4.38
C ASN A 35 -9.54 -3.40 -5.44
N ALA A 36 -8.24 -3.65 -5.39
CA ALA A 36 -7.55 -4.47 -6.39
C ALA A 36 -7.58 -5.96 -6.06
N VAL A 37 -7.71 -6.33 -4.79
CA VAL A 37 -7.58 -7.71 -4.34
C VAL A 37 -8.86 -8.18 -3.68
N GLU A 38 -9.43 -9.27 -4.23
CA GLU A 38 -10.61 -9.89 -3.64
C GLU A 38 -10.28 -10.50 -2.28
N TYR A 39 -11.18 -10.33 -1.32
CA TYR A 39 -10.98 -10.82 0.06
C TYR A 39 -9.76 -10.21 0.75
N TYR A 40 -9.43 -8.96 0.43
CA TYR A 40 -8.25 -8.30 0.98
C TYR A 40 -8.22 -8.33 2.51
N HIS A 41 -9.30 -7.93 3.17
CA HIS A 41 -9.35 -7.87 4.63
C HIS A 41 -9.18 -9.24 5.27
N GLU A 42 -9.85 -10.23 4.74
CA GLU A 42 -9.77 -11.60 5.24
C GLU A 42 -8.37 -12.18 5.08
N LEU A 43 -7.76 -11.94 3.93
CA LEU A 43 -6.39 -12.38 3.67
C LEU A 43 -5.39 -11.65 4.56
N TYR A 44 -5.57 -10.35 4.73
CA TYR A 44 -4.66 -9.55 5.56
C TYR A 44 -4.66 -10.05 7.00
N GLU A 45 -5.80 -10.39 7.54
CA GLU A 45 -5.94 -10.86 8.92
C GLU A 45 -5.48 -12.31 9.12
N SER A 46 -5.63 -13.16 8.10
CA SER A 46 -5.42 -14.61 8.24
C SER A 46 -4.11 -15.12 7.66
N ASN A 47 -3.43 -14.34 6.82
CA ASN A 47 -2.24 -14.81 6.11
C ASN A 47 -1.10 -13.81 6.26
N ASN A 48 -0.10 -14.19 7.06
CA ASN A 48 1.04 -13.32 7.34
C ASN A 48 1.88 -13.02 6.09
N SER A 49 2.00 -13.96 5.18
CA SER A 49 2.73 -13.72 3.93
C SER A 49 2.03 -12.66 3.10
N PHE A 50 0.70 -12.71 3.06
CA PHE A 50 -0.09 -11.71 2.35
C PHE A 50 0.07 -10.33 2.99
N SER A 51 -0.12 -10.24 4.30
CA SER A 51 -0.05 -8.95 4.98
C SER A 51 1.34 -8.34 4.90
N ASN A 52 2.38 -9.15 5.00
CA ASN A 52 3.77 -8.67 4.86
C ASN A 52 4.03 -8.13 3.46
N LEU A 53 3.56 -8.81 2.44
CA LEU A 53 3.74 -8.36 1.06
C LEU A 53 2.92 -7.10 0.77
N ALA A 54 1.71 -7.01 1.31
CA ALA A 54 0.87 -5.83 1.18
C ALA A 54 1.54 -4.61 1.84
N ASP A 55 2.05 -4.76 3.05
CA ASP A 55 2.75 -3.70 3.76
C ASP A 55 4.02 -3.29 3.03
N PHE A 56 4.77 -4.26 2.52
CA PHE A 56 5.97 -4.01 1.72
C PHE A 56 5.63 -3.17 0.48
N TRP A 57 4.53 -3.50 -0.21
CA TRP A 57 4.10 -2.77 -1.39
C TRP A 57 3.76 -1.32 -1.05
N VAL A 58 2.99 -1.09 0.01
CA VAL A 58 2.62 0.27 0.43
C VAL A 58 3.87 1.07 0.77
N LYS A 59 4.79 0.48 1.51
CA LYS A 59 5.99 1.17 1.97
C LYS A 59 6.96 1.49 0.84
N THR A 60 7.22 0.52 -0.05
CA THR A 60 8.33 0.64 -1.01
C THR A 60 7.89 1.04 -2.41
N GLN A 61 6.65 0.74 -2.80
CA GLN A 61 6.17 1.02 -4.15
C GLN A 61 5.20 2.20 -4.18
N TRP A 62 4.20 2.18 -3.30
CA TRP A 62 3.14 3.19 -3.33
C TRP A 62 3.57 4.52 -2.73
N CYS A 63 4.05 4.54 -1.49
CA CYS A 63 4.35 5.78 -0.79
C CYS A 63 5.43 6.63 -1.47
N PRO A 64 6.57 6.07 -1.93
CA PRO A 64 7.55 6.89 -2.62
C PRO A 64 7.01 7.49 -3.89
N THR A 65 6.27 6.72 -4.69
CA THR A 65 5.69 7.20 -5.95
C THR A 65 4.66 8.30 -5.69
N ALA A 66 3.77 8.07 -4.74
CA ALA A 66 2.72 9.04 -4.42
C ALA A 66 3.28 10.31 -3.81
N PHE A 67 4.31 10.20 -2.96
CA PHE A 67 4.95 11.36 -2.34
C PHE A 67 5.67 12.23 -3.37
N ASP A 68 6.34 11.60 -4.34
CA ASP A 68 7.08 12.31 -5.39
C ASP A 68 6.15 12.91 -6.45
N ASN A 69 4.94 12.39 -6.58
CA ASN A 69 3.98 12.82 -7.60
C ASN A 69 2.67 13.28 -6.98
N ARG A 70 2.73 14.35 -6.20
CA ARG A 70 1.56 14.88 -5.48
C ARG A 70 0.45 15.31 -6.42
N GLU A 71 0.80 15.97 -7.53
CA GLU A 71 -0.19 16.47 -8.48
C GLU A 71 -0.94 15.32 -9.14
N GLY A 72 -0.22 14.27 -9.54
CA GLY A 72 -0.83 13.08 -10.10
C GLY A 72 -1.73 12.37 -9.09
N MET A 73 -1.29 12.33 -7.83
CA MET A 73 -2.04 11.74 -6.73
C MET A 73 -3.38 12.47 -6.52
N LEU A 74 -3.33 13.81 -6.46
CA LEU A 74 -4.52 14.63 -6.27
C LEU A 74 -5.47 14.57 -7.45
N ALA A 75 -4.94 14.38 -8.66
CA ALA A 75 -5.75 14.23 -9.87
C ALA A 75 -6.28 12.81 -10.10
N GLY A 76 -5.91 11.87 -9.23
CA GLY A 76 -6.27 10.46 -9.39
C GLY A 76 -5.48 9.73 -10.47
N ASN A 77 -4.39 10.32 -10.94
CA ASN A 77 -3.56 9.78 -12.02
C ASN A 77 -2.28 9.18 -11.45
N VAL A 78 -2.38 8.04 -10.80
CA VAL A 78 -1.21 7.36 -10.27
C VAL A 78 -0.75 6.31 -11.27
N GLN A 79 0.47 6.47 -11.80
CA GLN A 79 1.07 5.50 -12.69
C GLN A 79 2.01 4.60 -11.89
N LEU A 80 1.68 3.32 -11.83
CA LEU A 80 2.48 2.34 -11.10
C LEU A 80 3.60 1.80 -12.00
N SER A 81 4.76 1.57 -11.39
CA SER A 81 5.88 0.93 -12.07
C SER A 81 5.54 -0.53 -12.40
N TYR A 82 6.35 -1.14 -13.25
CA TYR A 82 6.22 -2.57 -13.55
C TYR A 82 6.31 -3.41 -12.26
N THR A 83 7.28 -3.09 -11.41
CA THR A 83 7.47 -3.83 -10.15
C THR A 83 6.25 -3.71 -9.25
N ALA A 84 5.69 -2.50 -9.11
CA ALA A 84 4.50 -2.28 -8.30
C ALA A 84 3.32 -3.09 -8.81
N ARG A 85 3.09 -3.11 -10.12
CA ARG A 85 2.00 -3.90 -10.72
C ARG A 85 2.23 -5.39 -10.58
N SER A 86 3.48 -5.82 -10.69
CA SER A 86 3.85 -7.23 -10.54
C SER A 86 3.53 -7.75 -9.14
N ILE A 87 3.81 -6.97 -8.12
CA ILE A 87 3.49 -7.34 -6.73
C ILE A 87 1.97 -7.41 -6.53
N ILE A 88 1.22 -6.47 -7.10
CA ILE A 88 -0.25 -6.53 -7.04
C ILE A 88 -0.76 -7.84 -7.66
N THR A 89 -0.21 -8.25 -8.79
CA THR A 89 -0.56 -9.51 -9.42
C THR A 89 -0.30 -10.69 -8.48
N GLN A 90 0.82 -10.68 -7.77
CA GLN A 90 1.11 -11.72 -6.78
C GLN A 90 0.09 -11.73 -5.64
N LEU A 91 -0.30 -10.54 -5.16
CA LEU A 91 -1.32 -10.43 -4.12
C LEU A 91 -2.66 -10.97 -4.60
N GLN A 92 -3.00 -10.73 -5.86
CA GLN A 92 -4.25 -11.22 -6.47
C GLN A 92 -4.28 -12.74 -6.62
N LEU A 93 -3.13 -13.39 -6.62
CA LEU A 93 -3.06 -14.86 -6.71
C LEU A 93 -3.35 -15.57 -5.39
N TYR A 94 -3.31 -14.86 -4.28
CA TYR A 94 -3.71 -15.44 -3.00
C TYR A 94 -5.20 -15.74 -3.01
N THR A 95 -5.56 -16.88 -2.42
CA THR A 95 -6.96 -17.29 -2.33
C THR A 95 -7.39 -17.38 -0.88
N TYR A 96 -8.62 -16.98 -0.64
CA TYR A 96 -9.26 -17.11 0.66
C TYR A 96 -10.46 -18.04 0.53
N LYS A 97 -10.54 -19.05 1.41
CA LYS A 97 -11.67 -19.97 1.42
C LYS A 97 -12.51 -19.71 2.63
N GLU A 98 -13.69 -19.18 2.40
CA GLU A 98 -14.68 -18.98 3.42
C GLU A 98 -15.13 -20.33 4.00
N GLY A 99 -15.36 -20.38 5.31
CA GLY A 99 -15.78 -21.60 5.97
C GLY A 99 -14.64 -22.51 6.44
N GLY A 100 -13.40 -22.06 6.37
CA GLY A 100 -12.26 -22.75 6.97
C GLY A 100 -11.73 -23.94 6.20
N GLU A 101 -11.93 -23.97 4.93
CA GLU A 101 -11.31 -24.99 4.08
C GLU A 101 -9.91 -24.63 3.67
#